data_38bc713d180b74e4856f19fa589b03bb
#
_entry.id   38bc713d180b74e4856f19fa589b03bb
#
_cell.length_a   1.000
_cell.length_b   1.000
_cell.length_c   1.000
_cell.angle_alpha   90.00
_cell.angle_beta   90.00
_cell.angle_gamma   90.00
#
_symmetry.space_group_name_H-M   'P 1'
#
loop_
_entity.id
_entity.type
_entity.pdbx_description
1 polymer ?
#
loop_
_entity_poly.entity_id
_entity_poly.type
_entity_poly.pdbx_seq_one_letter_code
_entity_poly.pdbx_strand_id
1 'polypeptide(L)'
;MRDKIVDIMPEMKTGKELLDCLRETPEYPACIWEKSSMERLVALSDIYNIYIPSRMSVEIYHKLYMGLLRSMQKKESMQAVYQKYENQRGIRGGRCRGILGGSDSFTILGASGIGKSSAVFRAIDLIMTKKVIETEEPYCRIAPCIIVQCPFDSSVKGLLLE
;
A
#
# COMPACT_ATOMS: atom_id res chain seq x y z
N MET A 1 -27.22 7.62 -5.96
CA MET A 1 -26.12 8.60 -5.74
C MET A 1 -24.86 7.78 -5.79
N ARG A 2 -24.04 7.91 -6.85
CA ARG A 2 -22.79 7.12 -6.94
C ARG A 2 -21.86 7.55 -5.80
N ASP A 3 -21.53 6.62 -4.92
CA ASP A 3 -20.49 6.88 -3.93
C ASP A 3 -19.21 7.21 -4.68
N LYS A 4 -18.63 8.35 -4.36
CA LYS A 4 -17.37 8.74 -4.99
C LYS A 4 -16.31 7.72 -4.57
N ILE A 5 -15.43 7.35 -5.50
CA ILE A 5 -14.33 6.40 -5.22
C ILE A 5 -13.50 6.87 -4.02
N VAL A 6 -13.42 8.18 -3.82
CA VAL A 6 -12.73 8.80 -2.67
C VAL A 6 -13.41 8.46 -1.33
N ASP A 7 -14.74 8.28 -1.31
CA ASP A 7 -15.49 7.99 -0.07
C ASP A 7 -15.23 6.55 0.45
N ILE A 8 -14.60 5.72 -0.37
CA ILE A 8 -14.24 4.33 -0.03
C ILE A 8 -12.89 4.29 0.72
N MET A 9 -12.11 5.37 0.67
CA MET A 9 -10.83 5.42 1.37
C MET A 9 -11.02 5.54 2.89
N PRO A 10 -10.20 4.84 3.70
CA PRO A 10 -10.20 5.05 5.14
C PRO A 10 -9.81 6.48 5.49
N GLU A 11 -10.30 6.98 6.60
CA GLU A 11 -9.90 8.29 7.12
C GLU A 11 -8.39 8.39 7.34
N MET A 12 -7.83 9.54 6.98
CA MET A 12 -6.41 9.79 7.18
C MET A 12 -6.08 9.92 8.66
N LYS A 13 -5.25 9.02 9.17
CA LYS A 13 -4.79 9.07 10.55
C LYS A 13 -3.63 10.04 10.71
N THR A 14 -3.59 10.71 11.85
CA THR A 14 -2.56 11.73 12.14
C THR A 14 -2.08 11.64 13.58
N GLY A 15 -0.94 12.26 13.87
CA GLY A 15 -0.42 12.43 15.22
C GLY A 15 -0.22 11.13 15.99
N LYS A 16 -0.69 11.11 17.24
CA LYS A 16 -0.52 9.97 18.13
C LYS A 16 -1.29 8.72 17.67
N GLU A 17 -2.51 8.92 17.15
CA GLU A 17 -3.32 7.82 16.62
C GLU A 17 -2.59 7.06 15.51
N LEU A 18 -1.95 7.77 14.57
CA LEU A 18 -1.17 7.15 13.51
C LEU A 18 0.00 6.34 14.07
N LEU A 19 0.72 6.88 15.05
CA LEU A 19 1.83 6.17 15.68
C LEU A 19 1.37 4.89 16.38
N ASP A 20 0.25 4.94 17.09
CA ASP A 20 -0.32 3.78 17.79
C ASP A 20 -0.82 2.72 16.79
N CYS A 21 -1.43 3.12 15.67
CA CYS A 21 -1.86 2.20 14.63
C CYS A 21 -0.70 1.58 13.83
N LEU A 22 0.40 2.32 13.62
CA LEU A 22 1.58 1.77 12.95
C LEU A 22 2.39 0.84 13.84
N ARG A 23 2.33 1.04 15.18
CA ARG A 23 3.07 0.23 16.14
C ARG A 23 2.53 -1.21 16.14
N GLU A 24 3.45 -2.15 16.21
CA GLU A 24 3.14 -3.55 16.48
C GLU A 24 3.99 -4.05 17.62
N THR A 25 3.32 -4.55 18.63
CA THR A 25 3.96 -5.18 19.80
C THR A 25 3.21 -6.48 20.07
N PRO A 26 3.87 -7.63 19.98
CA PRO A 26 3.26 -8.90 20.33
C PRO A 26 2.77 -8.88 21.78
N GLU A 27 1.64 -9.49 22.04
CA GLU A 27 1.14 -9.66 23.41
C GLU A 27 1.86 -10.83 24.06
N TYR A 28 2.46 -10.57 25.23
CA TYR A 28 3.11 -11.61 26.03
C TYR A 28 2.29 -11.86 27.29
N PRO A 29 2.08 -13.14 27.69
CA PRO A 29 1.46 -13.45 28.95
C PRO A 29 2.35 -12.95 30.11
N ALA A 30 1.73 -12.35 31.13
CA ALA A 30 2.44 -11.77 32.28
C ALA A 30 3.37 -12.78 32.98
N CYS A 31 3.05 -14.08 32.92
CA CYS A 31 3.80 -15.18 33.53
C CYS A 31 4.64 -15.99 32.54
N ILE A 32 5.22 -15.34 31.53
CA ILE A 32 6.08 -16.00 30.54
C ILE A 32 7.26 -16.74 31.20
N TRP A 33 7.71 -16.28 32.36
CA TRP A 33 8.81 -16.86 33.12
C TRP A 33 8.50 -18.24 33.71
N GLU A 34 7.23 -18.55 33.93
CA GLU A 34 6.73 -19.82 34.47
C GLU A 34 6.50 -20.86 33.36
N LYS A 35 6.55 -20.42 32.12
CA LYS A 35 6.38 -21.26 30.95
C LYS A 35 7.60 -22.18 30.67
N SER A 36 7.36 -23.25 29.94
CA SER A 36 8.41 -24.16 29.49
C SER A 36 9.48 -23.46 28.66
N SER A 37 10.68 -24.03 28.63
CA SER A 37 11.79 -23.48 27.81
C SER A 37 11.43 -23.35 26.34
N MET A 38 10.63 -24.27 25.81
CA MET A 38 10.18 -24.23 24.40
C MET A 38 9.21 -23.09 24.17
N GLU A 39 8.22 -22.88 25.04
CA GLU A 39 7.26 -21.77 24.92
C GLU A 39 7.96 -20.41 25.04
N ARG A 40 8.96 -20.29 25.92
CA ARG A 40 9.78 -19.08 26.02
C ARG A 40 10.61 -18.82 24.76
N LEU A 41 11.14 -19.89 24.13
CA LEU A 41 11.88 -19.76 22.89
C LEU A 41 10.99 -19.30 21.72
N VAL A 42 9.76 -19.84 21.65
CA VAL A 42 8.75 -19.41 20.66
C VAL A 42 8.41 -17.94 20.88
N ALA A 43 8.13 -17.52 22.11
CA ALA A 43 7.84 -16.13 22.43
C ALA A 43 9.03 -15.19 22.10
N LEU A 44 10.27 -15.68 22.23
CA LEU A 44 11.46 -14.91 21.84
C LEU A 44 11.52 -14.68 20.33
N SER A 45 11.02 -15.60 19.51
CA SER A 45 10.97 -15.41 18.07
C SER A 45 10.03 -14.29 17.63
N ASP A 46 9.02 -13.96 18.44
CA ASP A 46 8.06 -12.89 18.16
C ASP A 46 8.68 -11.49 18.29
N ILE A 47 9.90 -11.39 18.83
CA ILE A 47 10.67 -10.11 18.83
C ILE A 47 10.83 -9.56 17.41
N TYR A 48 10.95 -10.42 16.41
CA TYR A 48 11.05 -9.99 15.01
C TYR A 48 9.77 -9.34 14.49
N ASN A 49 8.65 -9.53 15.17
CA ASN A 49 7.37 -8.92 14.82
C ASN A 49 7.18 -7.54 15.47
N ILE A 50 8.11 -7.11 16.33
CA ILE A 50 8.03 -5.78 16.95
C ILE A 50 8.33 -4.72 15.89
N TYR A 51 7.39 -3.78 15.74
CA TYR A 51 7.59 -2.62 14.91
C TYR A 51 7.32 -1.33 15.70
N ILE A 52 8.33 -0.47 15.77
CA ILE A 52 8.25 0.86 16.39
C ILE A 52 8.30 1.89 15.28
N PRO A 53 7.22 2.67 15.07
CA PRO A 53 7.19 3.65 14.01
C PRO A 53 8.19 4.79 14.27
N SER A 54 8.91 5.16 13.22
CA SER A 54 9.82 6.28 13.21
C SER A 54 9.19 7.48 12.48
N ARG A 55 9.85 8.64 12.53
CA ARG A 55 9.45 9.80 11.72
C ARG A 55 9.35 9.45 10.23
N MET A 56 10.28 8.64 9.72
CA MET A 56 10.25 8.14 8.34
C MET A 56 8.96 7.36 8.04
N SER A 57 8.49 6.53 8.98
CA SER A 57 7.25 5.75 8.82
C SER A 57 6.04 6.66 8.64
N VAL A 58 5.96 7.74 9.41
CA VAL A 58 4.90 8.74 9.32
C VAL A 58 4.94 9.47 7.98
N GLU A 59 6.12 9.89 7.54
CA GLU A 59 6.29 10.57 6.26
C GLU A 59 5.92 9.66 5.08
N ILE A 60 6.31 8.38 5.11
CA ILE A 60 5.94 7.37 4.10
C ILE A 60 4.42 7.19 4.06
N TYR A 61 3.77 7.02 5.22
CA TYR A 61 2.32 6.89 5.30
C TYR A 61 1.62 8.08 4.64
N HIS A 62 2.01 9.31 4.99
CA HIS A 62 1.42 10.51 4.42
C HIS A 62 1.62 10.61 2.90
N LYS A 63 2.81 10.28 2.41
CA LYS A 63 3.10 10.28 0.97
C LYS A 63 2.27 9.25 0.21
N LEU A 64 2.18 8.03 0.73
CA LEU A 64 1.38 6.97 0.13
C LEU A 64 -0.11 7.32 0.15
N TYR A 65 -0.64 7.78 1.28
CA TYR A 65 -2.03 8.17 1.40
C TYR A 65 -2.41 9.29 0.42
N MET A 66 -1.60 10.36 0.36
CA MET A 66 -1.84 11.47 -0.56
C MET A 66 -1.69 11.07 -2.03
N GLY A 67 -0.73 10.20 -2.35
CA GLY A 67 -0.56 9.65 -3.70
C GLY A 67 -1.79 8.84 -4.13
N LEU A 68 -2.30 7.99 -3.24
CA LEU A 68 -3.50 7.20 -3.48
C LEU A 68 -4.74 8.10 -3.65
N LEU A 69 -4.94 9.06 -2.74
CA LEU A 69 -6.05 10.02 -2.80
C LEU A 69 -6.07 10.77 -4.14
N ARG A 70 -4.93 11.32 -4.55
CA ARG A 70 -4.81 12.02 -5.84
C ARG A 70 -5.07 11.09 -7.02
N SER A 71 -4.60 9.84 -6.95
CA SER A 71 -4.86 8.84 -7.99
C SER A 71 -6.36 8.54 -8.13
N MET A 72 -7.07 8.42 -6.99
CA MET A 72 -8.51 8.18 -6.98
C MET A 72 -9.29 9.39 -7.53
N GLN A 73 -8.94 10.61 -7.11
CA GLN A 73 -9.54 11.84 -7.63
C GLN A 73 -9.34 11.98 -9.16
N LYS A 74 -8.16 11.64 -9.67
CA LYS A 74 -7.90 11.64 -11.13
C LYS A 74 -8.78 10.64 -11.87
N LYS A 75 -9.04 9.47 -11.30
CA LYS A 75 -9.91 8.44 -11.91
C LYS A 75 -11.38 8.85 -12.00
N GLU A 76 -11.84 9.76 -11.16
CA GLU A 76 -13.19 10.34 -11.22
C GLU A 76 -13.32 11.46 -12.26
N SER A 77 -12.20 11.96 -12.79
CA SER A 77 -12.22 13.04 -13.77
C SER A 77 -12.79 12.60 -15.12
N MET A 78 -13.42 13.54 -15.84
CA MET A 78 -13.92 13.30 -17.20
C MET A 78 -12.81 12.84 -18.15
N GLN A 79 -11.59 13.31 -17.94
CA GLN A 79 -10.42 12.90 -18.74
C GLN A 79 -10.09 11.41 -18.51
N ALA A 80 -10.21 10.90 -17.29
CA ALA A 80 -9.99 9.49 -16.98
C ALA A 80 -11.08 8.60 -17.59
N VAL A 81 -12.33 9.05 -17.60
CA VAL A 81 -13.44 8.36 -18.29
C VAL A 81 -13.17 8.27 -19.79
N TYR A 82 -12.74 9.38 -20.40
CA TYR A 82 -12.37 9.39 -21.81
C TYR A 82 -11.19 8.46 -22.11
N GLN A 83 -10.15 8.47 -21.26
CA GLN A 83 -9.00 7.57 -21.39
C GLN A 83 -9.39 6.10 -21.28
N LYS A 84 -10.30 5.77 -20.35
CA LYS A 84 -10.85 4.41 -20.22
C LYS A 84 -11.52 3.96 -21.51
N TYR A 85 -12.32 4.82 -22.11
CA TYR A 85 -12.98 4.56 -23.37
C TYR A 85 -11.98 4.35 -24.52
N GLU A 86 -10.97 5.21 -24.65
CA GLU A 86 -9.90 5.08 -25.65
C GLU A 86 -9.08 3.79 -25.46
N ASN A 87 -8.78 3.40 -24.20
CA ASN A 87 -8.06 2.16 -23.92
C ASN A 87 -8.89 0.93 -24.32
N GLN A 88 -10.20 0.93 -24.05
CA GLN A 88 -11.09 -0.15 -24.49
C GLN A 88 -11.17 -0.25 -26.01
N ARG A 89 -11.15 0.90 -26.70
CA ARG A 89 -11.10 0.96 -28.16
C ARG A 89 -9.77 0.42 -28.70
N GLY A 90 -8.66 0.72 -28.03
CA GLY A 90 -7.34 0.20 -28.36
C GLY A 90 -7.25 -1.32 -28.26
N ILE A 91 -7.82 -1.93 -27.22
CA ILE A 91 -7.90 -3.39 -27.05
C ILE A 91 -8.67 -4.04 -28.22
N ARG A 92 -9.66 -3.35 -28.78
CA ARG A 92 -10.45 -3.81 -29.95
C ARG A 92 -9.79 -3.50 -31.30
N GLY A 93 -8.47 -3.18 -31.34
CA GLY A 93 -7.72 -2.93 -32.57
C GLY A 93 -7.67 -1.46 -33.01
N GLY A 94 -8.11 -0.53 -32.17
CA GLY A 94 -7.95 0.91 -32.41
C GLY A 94 -6.57 1.43 -31.95
N ARG A 95 -6.15 2.61 -32.46
CA ARG A 95 -4.95 3.30 -31.97
C ARG A 95 -5.23 3.96 -30.62
N CYS A 96 -4.48 3.60 -29.58
CA CYS A 96 -4.48 4.33 -28.31
C CYS A 96 -3.71 5.64 -28.45
N ARG A 97 -4.29 6.75 -28.04
CA ARG A 97 -3.62 8.04 -27.93
C ARG A 97 -3.31 8.32 -26.46
N GLY A 98 -2.04 8.22 -26.12
CA GLY A 98 -1.48 8.76 -24.89
C GLY A 98 -1.97 8.12 -23.60
N ILE A 99 -1.13 8.17 -22.60
CA ILE A 99 -1.47 7.86 -21.21
C ILE A 99 -1.73 9.21 -20.52
N LEU A 100 -2.85 9.35 -19.80
CA LEU A 100 -3.02 10.46 -18.87
C LEU A 100 -1.94 10.32 -17.79
N GLY A 101 -0.82 10.98 -18.06
CA GLY A 101 0.35 10.99 -17.21
C GLY A 101 0.13 11.77 -15.91
N GLY A 102 1.06 11.64 -15.02
CA GLY A 102 1.10 12.37 -13.76
C GLY A 102 0.77 11.52 -12.56
N SER A 103 1.46 10.39 -12.40
CA SER A 103 1.60 9.73 -11.11
C SER A 103 2.65 10.48 -10.29
N ASP A 104 2.32 10.77 -9.03
CA ASP A 104 3.31 11.24 -8.08
C ASP A 104 4.28 10.09 -7.79
N SER A 105 5.58 10.38 -7.83
CA SER A 105 6.62 9.44 -7.48
C SER A 105 7.48 9.99 -6.34
N PHE A 106 7.95 9.12 -5.47
CA PHE A 106 8.91 9.49 -4.44
C PHE A 106 9.89 8.35 -4.21
N THR A 107 11.08 8.71 -3.76
CA THR A 107 12.16 7.75 -3.48
C THR A 107 12.49 7.79 -2.00
N ILE A 108 12.72 6.62 -1.41
CA ILE A 108 13.14 6.48 -0.02
C ILE A 108 14.62 6.13 0.00
N LEU A 109 15.43 7.05 0.50
CA LEU A 109 16.88 6.88 0.63
C LEU A 109 17.25 6.65 2.10
N GLY A 110 18.21 5.78 2.33
CA GLY A 110 18.72 5.49 3.67
C GLY A 110 19.56 4.21 3.71
N ALA A 111 20.30 4.03 4.81
CA ALA A 111 21.14 2.85 5.02
C ALA A 111 20.34 1.54 4.97
N SER A 112 21.00 0.44 4.64
CA SER A 112 20.39 -0.88 4.72
C SER A 112 20.03 -1.19 6.18
N GLY A 113 18.93 -1.92 6.39
CA GLY A 113 18.48 -2.30 7.74
C GLY A 113 17.70 -1.24 8.53
N ILE A 114 17.56 0.01 8.03
CA ILE A 114 16.84 1.08 8.76
C ILE A 114 15.30 0.91 8.79
N GLY A 115 14.77 -0.15 8.19
CA GLY A 115 13.33 -0.42 8.20
C GLY A 115 12.51 0.24 7.08
N LYS A 116 13.13 0.63 5.95
CA LYS A 116 12.41 1.28 4.82
C LYS A 116 11.27 0.42 4.29
N SER A 117 11.54 -0.84 3.97
CA SER A 117 10.54 -1.76 3.44
C SER A 117 9.44 -2.04 4.46
N SER A 118 9.80 -2.28 5.72
CA SER A 118 8.85 -2.48 6.80
C SER A 118 7.89 -1.29 6.96
N ALA A 119 8.43 -0.06 6.88
CA ALA A 119 7.63 1.16 6.95
C ALA A 119 6.64 1.28 5.78
N VAL A 120 7.06 0.90 4.56
CA VAL A 120 6.19 0.89 3.38
C VAL A 120 5.07 -0.13 3.53
N PHE A 121 5.40 -1.39 3.90
CA PHE A 121 4.40 -2.44 4.08
C PHE A 121 3.39 -2.08 5.16
N ARG A 122 3.85 -1.58 6.31
CA ARG A 122 2.97 -1.13 7.40
C ARG A 122 2.04 0.01 6.99
N ALA A 123 2.56 0.97 6.24
CA ALA A 123 1.74 2.07 5.73
C ALA A 123 0.69 1.56 4.73
N ILE A 124 1.06 0.63 3.85
CA ILE A 124 0.13 0.02 2.90
C ILE A 124 -0.96 -0.76 3.64
N ASP A 125 -0.60 -1.61 4.60
CA ASP A 125 -1.57 -2.40 5.37
C ASP A 125 -2.57 -1.51 6.12
N LEU A 126 -2.11 -0.39 6.66
CA LEU A 126 -2.97 0.56 7.36
C LEU A 126 -3.92 1.31 6.42
N ILE A 127 -3.47 1.66 5.21
CA ILE A 127 -4.29 2.35 4.20
C ILE A 127 -5.25 1.37 3.53
N MET A 128 -4.81 0.12 3.32
CA MET A 128 -5.51 -0.86 2.51
C MET A 128 -6.27 -1.87 3.35
N THR A 129 -7.41 -1.48 3.90
CA THR A 129 -8.30 -2.42 4.58
C THR A 129 -8.90 -3.48 3.66
N LYS A 130 -8.95 -3.21 2.35
CA LYS A 130 -9.41 -4.16 1.33
C LYS A 130 -8.41 -4.21 0.18
N LYS A 131 -7.95 -5.41 -0.18
CA LYS A 131 -7.01 -5.63 -1.30
C LYS A 131 -7.60 -5.28 -2.66
N VAL A 132 -8.90 -5.44 -2.83
CA VAL A 132 -9.65 -5.13 -4.05
C VAL A 132 -10.94 -4.44 -3.65
N ILE A 133 -11.24 -3.34 -4.32
CA ILE A 133 -12.49 -2.61 -4.17
C ILE A 133 -13.39 -2.99 -5.34
N GLU A 134 -14.55 -3.56 -5.04
CA GLU A 134 -15.57 -3.82 -6.04
C GLU A 134 -16.41 -2.55 -6.26
N THR A 135 -16.60 -2.18 -7.50
CA THR A 135 -17.42 -1.02 -7.88
C THR A 135 -18.77 -1.51 -8.37
N GLU A 136 -19.79 -0.65 -8.30
CA GLU A 136 -21.13 -0.96 -8.83
C GLU A 136 -21.14 -1.22 -10.35
N GLU A 137 -20.12 -0.77 -11.07
CA GLU A 137 -19.98 -1.06 -12.48
C GLU A 137 -19.60 -2.52 -12.69
N PRO A 138 -20.41 -3.31 -13.42
CA PRO A 138 -20.08 -4.69 -13.73
C PRO A 138 -18.72 -4.73 -14.46
N TYR A 139 -17.83 -5.60 -13.98
CA TYR A 139 -16.47 -5.80 -14.52
C TYR A 139 -15.42 -4.73 -14.17
N CYS A 140 -15.68 -3.83 -13.23
CA CYS A 140 -14.67 -2.88 -12.77
C CYS A 140 -14.25 -3.23 -11.34
N ARG A 141 -13.00 -3.66 -11.17
CA ARG A 141 -12.36 -3.86 -9.86
C ARG A 141 -11.18 -2.90 -9.75
N ILE A 142 -11.04 -2.27 -8.60
CA ILE A 142 -9.94 -1.37 -8.33
C ILE A 142 -8.97 -2.08 -7.39
N ALA A 143 -7.74 -2.29 -7.86
CA ALA A 143 -6.61 -2.66 -7.02
C ALA A 143 -5.90 -1.36 -6.62
N PRO A 144 -6.03 -0.90 -5.37
CA PRO A 144 -5.46 0.39 -4.96
C PRO A 144 -3.93 0.40 -4.98
N CYS A 145 -3.31 -0.75 -4.78
CA CYS A 145 -1.85 -0.88 -4.76
C CYS A 145 -1.43 -2.20 -5.38
N ILE A 146 -0.31 -2.17 -6.09
CA ILE A 146 0.40 -3.34 -6.59
C ILE A 146 1.83 -3.22 -6.09
N ILE A 147 2.31 -4.23 -5.37
CA ILE A 147 3.68 -4.30 -4.87
C ILE A 147 4.45 -5.18 -5.82
N VAL A 148 5.50 -4.64 -6.41
CA VAL A 148 6.38 -5.37 -7.34
C VAL A 148 7.81 -5.26 -6.81
N GLN A 149 8.48 -6.40 -6.66
CA GLN A 149 9.89 -6.44 -6.33
C GLN A 149 10.73 -6.32 -7.62
N CYS A 150 11.72 -5.45 -7.58
CA CYS A 150 12.65 -5.33 -8.70
C CYS A 150 13.62 -6.54 -8.65
N PRO A 151 13.69 -7.37 -9.70
CA PRO A 151 14.59 -8.51 -9.71
C PRO A 151 16.05 -8.05 -9.66
N PHE A 152 16.93 -8.91 -9.12
CA PHE A 152 18.35 -8.59 -8.91
C PHE A 152 19.09 -8.19 -10.18
N ASP A 153 18.74 -8.80 -11.32
CA ASP A 153 19.32 -8.52 -12.63
C ASP A 153 18.72 -7.29 -13.32
N SER A 154 17.76 -6.62 -12.68
CA SER A 154 17.01 -5.49 -13.24
C SER A 154 16.38 -5.78 -14.60
N SER A 155 16.13 -7.05 -14.91
CA SER A 155 15.54 -7.45 -16.18
C SER A 155 14.03 -7.23 -16.21
N VAL A 156 13.54 -6.68 -17.33
CA VAL A 156 12.09 -6.52 -17.55
C VAL A 156 11.39 -7.89 -17.59
N LYS A 157 12.07 -8.93 -18.06
CA LYS A 157 11.55 -10.30 -18.13
C LYS A 157 11.33 -10.87 -16.74
N GLY A 158 12.27 -10.66 -15.79
CA GLY A 158 12.12 -11.07 -14.41
C GLY A 158 10.94 -10.37 -13.73
N LEU A 159 10.74 -9.08 -14.01
CA LEU A 159 9.64 -8.29 -13.47
C LEU A 159 8.25 -8.76 -13.95
N LEU A 160 8.15 -9.36 -15.14
CA LEU A 160 6.88 -9.81 -15.71
C LEU A 160 6.53 -11.27 -15.34
N LEU A 161 7.44 -11.98 -14.69
CA LEU A 161 7.27 -13.40 -14.30
C LEU A 161 6.89 -13.57 -12.82
N GLU A 162 6.94 -12.50 -12.02
CA GLU A 162 6.43 -12.43 -10.65
C GLU A 162 4.98 -11.91 -10.65
#